data_302f45013ac1fe1c19f85b810388bceb
#
_entry.id   302f45013ac1fe1c19f85b810388bceb
#
_cell.length_a   1.000
_cell.length_b   1.000
_cell.length_c   1.000
_cell.angle_alpha   90.00
_cell.angle_beta   90.00
_cell.angle_gamma   90.00
#
_symmetry.space_group_name_H-M   'P 1'
#
loop_
_entity.id
_entity.type
_entity.pdbx_description
1 polymer ?
#
loop_
_entity_poly.entity_id
_entity_poly.type
_entity_poly.pdbx_seq_one_letter_code
_entity_poly.pdbx_strand_id
1 'polypeptide(L)'
;QIWSLEKITSANEATTIPTTPTSAPASTPFKPLIEDGNYYIKTTLNPNFYLDVAFSSPADYAKIQLYSQWSKENKAQIWNIKHLGSNKYQIKSALSGKLLSFNTNHVSNNEPIFLLSEGNNNCSQVWQAEQVEGGFFFHTTCDETKALDVNGAYAYYGTQIQIWDKWSKTNKAQIWSLEKSLF
;
A
#
# COMPACT_ATOMS: atom_id res chain seq x y z
N GLN A 1 -44.24 72.80 12.06
CA GLN A 1 -42.89 72.49 12.60
C GLN A 1 -42.06 71.99 11.46
N ILE A 2 -41.02 72.74 11.13
CA ILE A 2 -40.07 72.43 10.03
C ILE A 2 -38.85 71.75 10.65
N TRP A 3 -38.53 70.55 10.24
CA TRP A 3 -37.34 69.88 10.67
C TRP A 3 -36.25 70.09 9.63
N SER A 4 -35.14 70.70 10.03
CA SER A 4 -33.92 70.86 9.22
C SER A 4 -33.03 69.64 9.38
N LEU A 5 -32.57 68.99 8.25
CA LEU A 5 -31.60 67.95 8.22
C LEU A 5 -30.22 68.56 8.04
N GLU A 6 -29.37 68.45 9.04
CA GLU A 6 -27.92 68.72 8.91
C GLU A 6 -27.20 67.58 8.33
N LYS A 7 -26.39 67.85 7.31
CA LYS A 7 -25.55 66.87 6.61
C LYS A 7 -24.24 66.71 7.37
N ILE A 8 -24.00 65.53 8.00
CA ILE A 8 -22.75 65.21 8.63
C ILE A 8 -21.82 64.68 7.53
N THR A 9 -20.79 65.43 7.18
CA THR A 9 -19.66 64.94 6.38
C THR A 9 -18.65 64.27 7.30
N SER A 10 -18.64 62.96 7.30
CA SER A 10 -17.61 62.15 7.96
C SER A 10 -16.44 61.94 6.99
N ALA A 11 -15.30 62.50 7.27
CA ALA A 11 -14.05 62.19 6.61
C ALA A 11 -13.57 60.80 7.09
N ASN A 12 -13.57 59.84 6.19
CA ASN A 12 -13.06 58.49 6.46
C ASN A 12 -11.58 58.47 6.12
N GLU A 13 -10.71 58.61 7.13
CA GLU A 13 -9.30 58.32 7.00
C GLU A 13 -9.15 56.80 6.93
N ALA A 14 -8.80 56.29 5.76
CA ALA A 14 -8.47 54.90 5.56
C ALA A 14 -7.09 54.61 6.15
N THR A 15 -7.04 54.09 7.36
CA THR A 15 -5.83 53.51 7.96
C THR A 15 -5.51 52.20 7.26
N THR A 16 -4.56 52.22 6.35
CA THR A 16 -3.99 51.00 5.73
C THR A 16 -3.14 50.26 6.75
N ILE A 17 -3.68 49.17 7.29
CA ILE A 17 -2.91 48.21 8.08
C ILE A 17 -2.02 47.40 7.09
N PRO A 18 -0.69 47.37 7.23
CA PRO A 18 0.13 46.52 6.40
C PRO A 18 -0.10 45.07 6.80
N THR A 19 -0.81 44.31 5.96
CA THR A 19 -0.92 42.86 6.10
C THR A 19 0.38 42.24 5.66
N THR A 20 1.22 41.88 6.61
CA THR A 20 2.36 41.00 6.37
C THR A 20 1.81 39.66 5.91
N PRO A 21 2.24 39.11 4.75
CA PRO A 21 1.78 37.79 4.36
C PRO A 21 2.35 36.77 5.35
N THR A 22 1.50 36.22 6.19
CA THR A 22 1.85 35.06 7.02
C THR A 22 2.10 33.91 6.07
N SER A 23 3.36 33.58 5.84
CA SER A 23 3.74 32.37 5.11
C SER A 23 3.18 31.16 5.88
N ALA A 24 2.31 30.39 5.24
CA ALA A 24 1.86 29.13 5.78
C ALA A 24 3.08 28.26 6.14
N PRO A 25 3.08 27.56 7.29
CA PRO A 25 4.19 26.68 7.63
C PRO A 25 4.39 25.66 6.51
N ALA A 26 5.61 25.56 6.01
CA ALA A 26 5.99 24.57 5.01
C ALA A 26 5.63 23.19 5.57
N SER A 27 4.69 22.50 4.94
CA SER A 27 4.36 21.13 5.29
C SER A 27 5.59 20.29 5.06
N THR A 28 6.13 19.67 6.11
CA THR A 28 7.20 18.67 5.96
C THR A 28 6.71 17.60 4.97
N PRO A 29 7.48 17.28 3.91
CA PRO A 29 7.04 16.28 2.95
C PRO A 29 6.79 14.96 3.66
N PHE A 30 5.60 14.39 3.44
CA PHE A 30 5.22 13.10 4.01
C PHE A 30 6.20 12.02 3.48
N LYS A 31 7.00 11.45 4.37
CA LYS A 31 7.89 10.34 4.02
C LYS A 31 7.09 9.04 4.04
N PRO A 32 7.00 8.28 2.92
CA PRO A 32 6.29 7.00 2.90
C PRO A 32 6.99 5.98 3.81
N LEU A 33 6.23 5.04 4.38
CA LEU A 33 6.77 3.92 5.17
C LEU A 33 7.64 3.00 4.31
N ILE A 34 7.26 2.80 3.04
CA ILE A 34 7.98 2.03 2.04
C ILE A 34 8.26 2.97 0.87
N GLU A 35 9.52 3.14 0.52
CA GLU A 35 9.92 3.93 -0.66
C GLU A 35 9.60 3.17 -1.95
N ASP A 36 9.34 3.90 -3.04
CA ASP A 36 9.14 3.30 -4.36
C ASP A 36 10.39 2.50 -4.77
N GLY A 37 10.19 1.34 -5.39
CA GLY A 37 11.30 0.52 -5.85
C GLY A 37 10.97 -0.96 -6.03
N ASN A 38 12.00 -1.72 -6.38
CA ASN A 38 11.94 -3.16 -6.52
C ASN A 38 12.36 -3.85 -5.20
N TYR A 39 11.60 -4.85 -4.80
CA TYR A 39 11.79 -5.56 -3.55
C TYR A 39 11.62 -7.06 -3.71
N TYR A 40 12.33 -7.81 -2.88
CA TYR A 40 11.92 -9.14 -2.47
C TYR A 40 10.99 -8.98 -1.27
N ILE A 41 9.85 -9.67 -1.30
CA ILE A 41 8.88 -9.74 -0.19
C ILE A 41 9.01 -11.12 0.44
N LYS A 42 9.40 -11.18 1.71
CA LYS A 42 9.69 -12.43 2.40
C LYS A 42 8.74 -12.61 3.58
N THR A 43 8.29 -13.84 3.81
CA THR A 43 7.54 -14.13 5.03
C THR A 43 8.46 -14.16 6.25
N THR A 44 7.98 -13.63 7.38
CA THR A 44 8.73 -13.71 8.64
C THR A 44 8.59 -15.06 9.36
N LEU A 45 7.75 -15.97 8.84
CA LEU A 45 7.70 -17.36 9.28
C LEU A 45 9.03 -18.07 9.05
N ASN A 46 9.62 -17.86 7.87
CA ASN A 46 10.94 -18.35 7.48
C ASN A 46 11.52 -17.42 6.41
N PRO A 47 12.61 -16.68 6.70
CA PRO A 47 13.17 -15.67 5.81
C PRO A 47 13.78 -16.23 4.51
N ASN A 48 13.86 -17.57 4.36
CA ASN A 48 14.29 -18.21 3.12
C ASN A 48 13.16 -18.36 2.10
N PHE A 49 11.91 -18.00 2.45
CA PHE A 49 10.76 -18.07 1.56
C PHE A 49 10.28 -16.68 1.13
N TYR A 50 10.10 -16.55 -0.16
CA TYR A 50 9.77 -15.33 -0.89
C TYR A 50 8.38 -15.41 -1.47
N LEU A 51 7.72 -14.28 -1.59
CA LEU A 51 6.51 -14.13 -2.39
C LEU A 51 6.88 -14.37 -3.86
N ASP A 52 6.24 -15.33 -4.50
CA ASP A 52 6.65 -15.90 -5.78
C ASP A 52 5.45 -16.06 -6.71
N VAL A 53 5.64 -15.75 -7.99
CA VAL A 53 4.67 -16.05 -9.05
C VAL A 53 4.87 -17.48 -9.51
N ALA A 54 3.92 -18.35 -9.22
CA ALA A 54 4.00 -19.78 -9.53
C ALA A 54 4.34 -20.03 -11.01
N PHE A 55 5.31 -20.90 -11.25
CA PHE A 55 5.79 -21.29 -12.58
C PHE A 55 6.29 -20.11 -13.44
N SER A 56 6.60 -18.96 -12.84
CA SER A 56 6.93 -17.72 -13.55
C SER A 56 5.89 -17.36 -14.62
N SER A 57 4.60 -17.60 -14.34
CA SER A 57 3.51 -17.33 -15.27
C SER A 57 3.21 -15.84 -15.37
N PRO A 58 3.28 -15.20 -16.56
CA PRO A 58 2.91 -13.79 -16.73
C PRO A 58 1.41 -13.58 -16.93
N ALA A 59 0.60 -14.63 -16.89
CA ALA A 59 -0.84 -14.59 -17.18
C ALA A 59 -1.66 -13.93 -16.07
N ASP A 60 -2.86 -13.43 -16.39
CA ASP A 60 -3.87 -13.14 -15.38
C ASP A 60 -4.24 -14.43 -14.64
N TYR A 61 -4.58 -14.27 -13.36
CA TYR A 61 -4.85 -15.37 -12.43
C TYR A 61 -3.65 -16.30 -12.15
N ALA A 62 -2.42 -15.89 -12.52
CA ALA A 62 -1.23 -16.61 -12.07
C ALA A 62 -1.20 -16.63 -10.54
N LYS A 63 -1.12 -17.83 -9.97
CA LYS A 63 -1.13 -18.07 -8.52
C LYS A 63 0.08 -17.43 -7.84
N ILE A 64 -0.14 -16.83 -6.67
CA ILE A 64 0.93 -16.38 -5.79
C ILE A 64 1.14 -17.40 -4.67
N GLN A 65 2.41 -17.69 -4.42
CA GLN A 65 2.84 -18.73 -3.49
C GLN A 65 4.08 -18.30 -2.70
N LEU A 66 4.48 -19.12 -1.74
CA LEU A 66 5.83 -19.09 -1.18
C LEU A 66 6.76 -20.01 -1.96
N TYR A 67 7.97 -19.52 -2.22
CA TYR A 67 9.04 -20.36 -2.79
C TYR A 67 10.41 -19.89 -2.30
N SER A 68 11.41 -20.79 -2.30
CA SER A 68 12.79 -20.39 -2.01
C SER A 68 13.37 -19.53 -3.14
N GLN A 69 14.37 -18.73 -2.84
CA GLN A 69 15.03 -17.93 -3.87
C GLN A 69 15.80 -18.84 -4.84
N TRP A 70 15.57 -18.67 -6.13
CA TRP A 70 16.31 -19.38 -7.19
C TRP A 70 17.53 -18.58 -7.63
N SER A 71 17.34 -17.31 -7.91
CA SER A 71 18.41 -16.35 -8.18
C SER A 71 17.94 -14.94 -7.80
N LYS A 72 18.90 -14.03 -7.61
CA LYS A 72 18.60 -12.63 -7.35
C LYS A 72 17.95 -11.91 -8.54
N GLU A 73 18.07 -12.47 -9.75
CA GLU A 73 17.51 -11.89 -10.99
C GLU A 73 16.13 -12.47 -11.34
N ASN A 74 15.63 -13.43 -10.54
CA ASN A 74 14.35 -14.08 -10.82
C ASN A 74 13.17 -13.10 -10.68
N LYS A 75 12.67 -12.61 -11.82
CA LYS A 75 11.57 -11.64 -11.88
C LYS A 75 10.26 -12.15 -11.29
N ALA A 76 10.08 -13.47 -11.14
CA ALA A 76 8.91 -14.03 -10.48
C ALA A 76 8.88 -13.74 -8.97
N GLN A 77 10.02 -13.33 -8.38
CA GLN A 77 10.18 -13.02 -6.96
C GLN A 77 10.49 -11.55 -6.71
N ILE A 78 10.53 -10.72 -7.75
CA ILE A 78 10.79 -9.28 -7.66
C ILE A 78 9.47 -8.53 -7.83
N TRP A 79 9.22 -7.63 -6.88
CA TRP A 79 7.99 -6.87 -6.78
C TRP A 79 8.28 -5.38 -6.80
N ASN A 80 7.72 -4.66 -7.76
CA ASN A 80 7.77 -3.20 -7.77
C ASN A 80 6.68 -2.67 -6.84
N ILE A 81 7.09 -2.00 -5.78
CA ILE A 81 6.18 -1.36 -4.82
C ILE A 81 6.12 0.12 -5.15
N LYS A 82 4.92 0.65 -5.34
CA LYS A 82 4.66 2.06 -5.65
C LYS A 82 3.73 2.67 -4.61
N HIS A 83 4.17 3.75 -4.00
CA HIS A 83 3.38 4.54 -3.05
C HIS A 83 2.30 5.36 -3.78
N LEU A 84 1.07 5.33 -3.25
CA LEU A 84 -0.10 6.04 -3.78
C LEU A 84 -0.60 7.17 -2.85
N GLY A 85 0.11 7.44 -1.76
CA GLY A 85 -0.34 8.34 -0.70
C GLY A 85 -0.95 7.59 0.50
N SER A 86 -0.93 8.22 1.69
CA SER A 86 -1.56 7.69 2.92
C SER A 86 -1.21 6.24 3.25
N ASN A 87 0.04 5.83 3.06
CA ASN A 87 0.54 4.46 3.24
C ASN A 87 -0.19 3.40 2.40
N LYS A 88 -0.79 3.82 1.27
CA LYS A 88 -1.37 2.93 0.27
C LYS A 88 -0.37 2.64 -0.83
N TYR A 89 -0.37 1.41 -1.31
CA TYR A 89 0.62 0.92 -2.26
C TYR A 89 -0.01 0.03 -3.32
N GLN A 90 0.54 0.10 -4.52
CA GLN A 90 0.41 -0.97 -5.51
C GLN A 90 1.66 -1.85 -5.44
N ILE A 91 1.47 -3.16 -5.60
CA ILE A 91 2.53 -4.17 -5.65
C ILE A 91 2.45 -4.85 -7.00
N LYS A 92 3.40 -4.55 -7.90
CA LYS A 92 3.46 -5.07 -9.28
C LYS A 92 4.53 -6.14 -9.40
N SER A 93 4.22 -7.23 -10.07
CA SER A 93 5.23 -8.22 -10.45
C SER A 93 6.20 -7.65 -11.48
N ALA A 94 7.50 -7.74 -11.23
CA ALA A 94 8.53 -7.35 -12.20
C ALA A 94 8.56 -8.27 -13.43
N LEU A 95 7.94 -9.46 -13.34
CA LEU A 95 7.83 -10.41 -14.44
C LEU A 95 6.87 -9.92 -15.53
N SER A 96 5.72 -9.36 -15.14
CA SER A 96 4.63 -9.07 -16.07
C SER A 96 4.05 -7.66 -15.96
N GLY A 97 4.43 -6.88 -14.93
CA GLY A 97 3.82 -5.59 -14.62
C GLY A 97 2.41 -5.69 -14.03
N LYS A 98 1.88 -6.90 -13.85
CA LYS A 98 0.55 -7.12 -13.26
C LYS A 98 0.57 -6.95 -11.76
N LEU A 99 -0.59 -6.64 -11.20
CA LEU A 99 -0.77 -6.32 -9.79
C LEU A 99 -1.07 -7.55 -8.94
N LEU A 100 -0.53 -7.55 -7.74
CA LEU A 100 -0.92 -8.45 -6.66
C LEU A 100 -2.38 -8.18 -6.31
N SER A 101 -3.26 -9.16 -6.51
CA SER A 101 -4.71 -8.99 -6.50
C SER A 101 -5.43 -10.20 -5.90
N PHE A 102 -6.69 -10.00 -5.57
CA PHE A 102 -7.64 -11.07 -5.20
C PHE A 102 -9.03 -10.75 -5.79
N ASN A 103 -9.98 -11.70 -5.69
CA ASN A 103 -11.33 -11.49 -6.20
C ASN A 103 -12.12 -10.55 -5.28
N THR A 104 -12.73 -9.48 -5.84
CA THR A 104 -13.47 -8.46 -5.07
C THR A 104 -14.93 -8.82 -4.77
N ASN A 105 -15.47 -9.85 -5.42
CA ASN A 105 -16.88 -10.17 -5.23
C ASN A 105 -17.22 -10.64 -3.80
N HIS A 106 -16.22 -11.20 -3.10
CA HIS A 106 -16.31 -11.59 -1.69
C HIS A 106 -14.94 -11.44 -1.03
N VAL A 107 -14.80 -10.48 -0.12
CA VAL A 107 -13.59 -10.36 0.70
C VAL A 107 -13.73 -11.31 1.89
N SER A 108 -13.46 -12.58 1.67
CA SER A 108 -13.60 -13.63 2.68
C SER A 108 -12.26 -14.28 3.02
N ASN A 109 -12.22 -15.02 4.13
CA ASN A 109 -11.07 -15.84 4.46
C ASN A 109 -10.87 -16.94 3.40
N ASN A 110 -9.63 -17.34 3.18
CA ASN A 110 -9.18 -18.27 2.13
C ASN A 110 -9.25 -17.73 0.70
N GLU A 111 -9.56 -16.44 0.49
CA GLU A 111 -9.54 -15.88 -0.86
C GLU A 111 -8.10 -15.90 -1.40
N PRO A 112 -7.82 -16.60 -2.53
CA PRO A 112 -6.47 -16.73 -3.04
C PRO A 112 -5.94 -15.44 -3.65
N ILE A 113 -4.64 -15.21 -3.50
CA ILE A 113 -3.94 -14.12 -4.17
C ILE A 113 -3.42 -14.60 -5.54
N PHE A 114 -3.56 -13.73 -6.54
CA PHE A 114 -3.12 -13.97 -7.90
C PHE A 114 -2.70 -12.66 -8.59
N LEU A 115 -2.13 -12.75 -9.78
CA LEU A 115 -1.84 -11.59 -10.61
C LEU A 115 -3.08 -11.18 -11.42
N LEU A 116 -3.30 -9.87 -11.54
CA LEU A 116 -4.27 -9.30 -12.47
C LEU A 116 -3.70 -8.08 -13.19
N SER A 117 -4.12 -7.91 -14.44
CA SER A 117 -3.93 -6.65 -15.16
C SER A 117 -4.58 -5.50 -14.38
N GLU A 118 -4.00 -4.30 -14.48
CA GLU A 118 -4.49 -3.13 -13.75
C GLU A 118 -5.93 -2.80 -14.16
N GLY A 119 -6.82 -2.74 -13.18
CA GLY A 119 -8.22 -2.37 -13.34
C GLY A 119 -8.50 -0.97 -12.78
N ASN A 120 -9.56 -0.32 -13.24
CA ASN A 120 -9.97 0.99 -12.76
C ASN A 120 -10.49 0.92 -11.32
N ASN A 121 -9.86 1.66 -10.40
CA ASN A 121 -10.28 1.84 -8.99
C ASN A 121 -10.58 0.54 -8.22
N ASN A 122 -9.78 -0.47 -8.47
CA ASN A 122 -10.00 -1.77 -7.85
C ASN A 122 -9.30 -1.84 -6.48
N CYS A 123 -10.09 -1.86 -5.40
CA CYS A 123 -9.57 -1.96 -4.02
C CYS A 123 -8.76 -3.24 -3.78
N SER A 124 -8.98 -4.33 -4.57
CA SER A 124 -8.19 -5.57 -4.47
C SER A 124 -6.77 -5.45 -4.99
N GLN A 125 -6.43 -4.31 -5.60
CA GLN A 125 -5.12 -4.02 -6.17
C GLN A 125 -4.36 -2.94 -5.38
N VAL A 126 -4.95 -2.46 -4.28
CA VAL A 126 -4.36 -1.45 -3.41
C VAL A 126 -4.23 -2.01 -2.00
N TRP A 127 -3.03 -1.94 -1.47
CA TRP A 127 -2.67 -2.46 -0.17
C TRP A 127 -2.30 -1.32 0.78
N GLN A 128 -2.85 -1.34 1.98
CA GLN A 128 -2.47 -0.42 3.05
C GLN A 128 -1.32 -1.07 3.84
N ALA A 129 -0.17 -0.40 3.92
CA ALA A 129 0.94 -0.89 4.74
C ALA A 129 0.86 -0.33 6.17
N GLU A 130 1.08 -1.20 7.14
CA GLU A 130 1.28 -0.87 8.55
C GLU A 130 2.63 -1.43 9.00
N GLN A 131 3.50 -0.59 9.55
CA GLN A 131 4.78 -1.05 10.09
C GLN A 131 4.57 -1.72 11.44
N VAL A 132 5.14 -2.90 11.59
CA VAL A 132 5.12 -3.70 12.84
C VAL A 132 6.53 -4.18 13.17
N GLU A 133 6.71 -4.80 14.33
CA GLU A 133 7.99 -5.45 14.64
C GLU A 133 8.31 -6.56 13.64
N GLY A 134 9.49 -6.49 13.05
CA GLY A 134 9.98 -7.45 12.05
C GLY A 134 9.54 -7.21 10.61
N GLY A 135 8.67 -6.21 10.32
CA GLY A 135 8.27 -5.93 8.94
C GLY A 135 7.00 -5.11 8.80
N PHE A 136 6.14 -5.56 7.88
CA PHE A 136 4.91 -4.88 7.51
C PHE A 136 3.72 -5.84 7.48
N PHE A 137 2.57 -5.34 7.93
CA PHE A 137 1.27 -5.86 7.51
C PHE A 137 0.85 -5.19 6.20
N PHE A 138 0.25 -5.96 5.30
CA PHE A 138 -0.44 -5.43 4.14
C PHE A 138 -1.93 -5.74 4.27
N HIS A 139 -2.73 -4.71 4.58
CA HIS A 139 -4.18 -4.80 4.62
C HIS A 139 -4.77 -4.59 3.24
N THR A 140 -5.88 -5.25 2.92
CA THR A 140 -6.62 -4.87 1.73
C THR A 140 -7.42 -3.59 1.98
N THR A 141 -7.50 -2.71 0.97
CA THR A 141 -8.34 -1.51 1.07
C THR A 141 -9.81 -1.79 0.80
N CYS A 142 -10.19 -3.02 0.40
CA CYS A 142 -11.59 -3.46 0.30
C CYS A 142 -12.21 -3.72 1.67
N ASP A 143 -11.41 -4.23 2.61
CA ASP A 143 -11.81 -4.53 3.98
C ASP A 143 -10.56 -4.49 4.88
N GLU A 144 -10.43 -3.44 5.69
CA GLU A 144 -9.26 -3.22 6.55
C GLU A 144 -9.11 -4.25 7.67
N THR A 145 -10.11 -5.10 7.89
CA THR A 145 -10.05 -6.24 8.82
C THR A 145 -9.33 -7.45 8.23
N LYS A 146 -8.97 -7.39 6.94
CA LYS A 146 -8.33 -8.47 6.19
C LYS A 146 -6.90 -8.11 5.80
N ALA A 147 -6.03 -9.12 5.80
CA ALA A 147 -4.62 -8.96 5.49
C ALA A 147 -4.09 -10.05 4.55
N LEU A 148 -2.96 -9.75 3.92
CA LEU A 148 -2.17 -10.70 3.15
C LEU A 148 -1.57 -11.76 4.09
N ASP A 149 -1.86 -13.04 3.84
CA ASP A 149 -1.63 -14.13 4.78
C ASP A 149 -1.01 -15.35 4.10
N VAL A 150 -0.16 -16.05 4.83
CA VAL A 150 0.38 -17.35 4.44
C VAL A 150 -0.56 -18.46 4.91
N ASN A 151 -1.17 -19.17 3.99
CA ASN A 151 -2.15 -20.21 4.30
C ASN A 151 -1.58 -21.24 5.30
N GLY A 152 -2.36 -21.46 6.38
CA GLY A 152 -2.02 -22.39 7.44
C GLY A 152 -0.75 -22.04 8.25
N ALA A 153 -0.17 -20.84 8.04
CA ALA A 153 1.10 -20.43 8.65
C ALA A 153 2.26 -21.39 8.35
N TYR A 154 2.26 -22.06 7.19
CA TYR A 154 3.31 -22.98 6.74
C TYR A 154 4.22 -22.32 5.71
N ALA A 155 5.48 -22.04 6.09
CA ALA A 155 6.50 -21.61 5.14
C ALA A 155 7.08 -22.83 4.41
N TYR A 156 6.43 -23.24 3.34
CA TYR A 156 6.82 -24.38 2.51
C TYR A 156 6.66 -24.06 1.02
N TYR A 157 7.29 -24.87 0.16
CA TYR A 157 7.23 -24.70 -1.30
C TYR A 157 5.80 -24.81 -1.82
N GLY A 158 5.35 -23.82 -2.55
CA GLY A 158 4.02 -23.80 -3.14
C GLY A 158 2.89 -23.43 -2.18
N THR A 159 3.21 -23.08 -0.91
CA THR A 159 2.18 -22.59 0.03
C THR A 159 1.47 -21.39 -0.56
N GLN A 160 0.14 -21.47 -0.64
CA GLN A 160 -0.71 -20.43 -1.18
C GLN A 160 -0.68 -19.18 -0.31
N ILE A 161 -0.69 -18.03 -0.96
CA ILE A 161 -0.97 -16.75 -0.32
C ILE A 161 -2.44 -16.44 -0.47
N GLN A 162 -3.03 -15.89 0.56
CA GLN A 162 -4.47 -15.66 0.68
C GLN A 162 -4.80 -14.37 1.38
N ILE A 163 -6.09 -14.02 1.39
CA ILE A 163 -6.69 -13.05 2.30
C ILE A 163 -7.20 -13.80 3.54
N TRP A 164 -6.93 -13.25 4.71
CA TRP A 164 -7.42 -13.77 5.99
C TRP A 164 -7.72 -12.65 6.95
N ASP A 165 -8.55 -12.94 7.98
CA ASP A 165 -8.77 -12.01 9.08
C ASP A 165 -7.44 -11.55 9.67
N LYS A 166 -7.32 -10.25 9.88
CA LYS A 166 -6.17 -9.66 10.55
C LYS A 166 -6.09 -10.16 11.98
N TRP A 167 -4.99 -10.81 12.30
CA TRP A 167 -4.69 -11.27 13.64
C TRP A 167 -3.83 -10.26 14.42
N SER A 168 -3.22 -10.71 15.50
CA SER A 168 -2.34 -9.86 16.28
C SER A 168 -1.09 -9.42 15.48
N LYS A 169 -0.52 -8.28 15.85
CA LYS A 169 0.72 -7.72 15.25
C LYS A 169 1.96 -8.62 15.43
N THR A 170 1.81 -9.76 16.09
CA THR A 170 2.87 -10.77 16.30
C THR A 170 2.66 -12.02 15.46
N ASN A 171 1.56 -12.12 14.68
CA ASN A 171 1.30 -13.27 13.83
C ASN A 171 2.21 -13.26 12.60
N LYS A 172 3.24 -14.06 12.63
CA LYS A 172 4.27 -14.15 11.57
C LYS A 172 3.73 -14.57 10.20
N ALA A 173 2.54 -15.21 10.13
CA ALA A 173 1.92 -15.56 8.84
C ALA A 173 1.46 -14.33 8.04
N GLN A 174 1.31 -13.17 8.71
CA GLN A 174 0.84 -11.93 8.10
C GLN A 174 1.89 -10.81 8.13
N ILE A 175 3.09 -11.10 8.62
CA ILE A 175 4.19 -10.14 8.67
C ILE A 175 5.17 -10.43 7.54
N TRP A 176 5.45 -9.40 6.76
CA TRP A 176 6.28 -9.46 5.57
C TRP A 176 7.50 -8.56 5.71
N SER A 177 8.68 -9.11 5.54
CA SER A 177 9.91 -8.33 5.48
C SER A 177 10.23 -7.96 4.03
N LEU A 178 10.79 -6.76 3.85
CA LEU A 178 11.14 -6.22 2.55
C LEU A 178 12.66 -6.08 2.44
N GLU A 179 13.22 -6.58 1.35
CA GLU A 179 14.62 -6.41 0.99
C GLU A 179 14.70 -5.76 -0.39
N LYS A 180 15.41 -4.62 -0.51
CA LYS A 180 15.56 -3.95 -1.82
C LYS A 180 16.25 -4.87 -2.82
N SER A 181 15.65 -5.00 -4.01
CA SER A 181 16.28 -5.64 -5.15
C SER A 181 17.04 -4.61 -5.97
N LEU A 182 18.20 -5.01 -6.48
CA LEU A 182 19.00 -4.20 -7.42
C LEU A 182 18.64 -4.47 -8.89
N PHE A 183 17.66 -5.36 -9.12
CA PHE A 183 17.23 -5.82 -10.44
C PHE A 183 15.81 -5.40 -10.77
#